data_fae7f0e4e82474f78103357a57ae3444
#
_entry.id   fae7f0e4e82474f78103357a57ae3444
#
_cell.length_a   1.000
_cell.length_b   1.000
_cell.length_c   1.000
_cell.angle_alpha   90.00
_cell.angle_beta   90.00
_cell.angle_gamma   90.00
#
_symmetry.space_group_name_H-M   'P 1'
#
loop_
_entity.id
_entity.type
_entity.pdbx_description
1 polymer ?
#
loop_
_entity_poly.entity_id
_entity_poly.type
_entity_poly.pdbx_seq_one_letter_code
_entity_poly.pdbx_strand_id
1 'polypeptide(L)'
;MKARSFVSRLLLPVCFMIEAALILQGCASGRRAVEPSVMPRGWPVPYDIAQVSSPFGAQRGSSRHQGLDLSAPKGTPVRATADGRVIFAGRAGDFGRLVVIDHGNGYETRYAHLKSIDVGKGAKITRGKVIGRVGKSGNATGYHLHYEIRLQGTPVNPRSFL
;
A
#
# COMPACT_ATOMS: atom_id res chain seq x y z
N MET A 1 30.03 -87.16 4.33
CA MET A 1 28.90 -87.64 5.17
C MET A 1 28.09 -86.42 5.56
N LYS A 2 26.90 -86.30 4.97
CA LYS A 2 25.57 -86.18 5.54
C LYS A 2 25.46 -85.10 6.67
N ALA A 3 24.73 -84.02 6.48
CA ALA A 3 23.31 -83.98 6.76
C ALA A 3 22.66 -82.69 6.26
N ARG A 4 21.50 -82.83 5.64
CA ARG A 4 20.56 -81.84 5.25
C ARG A 4 19.89 -81.25 6.51
N SER A 5 19.67 -79.92 6.54
CA SER A 5 18.66 -79.33 7.41
C SER A 5 17.78 -78.36 6.65
N PHE A 6 16.55 -78.65 6.75
CA PHE A 6 15.35 -78.04 6.16
C PHE A 6 15.04 -76.75 6.92
N VAL A 7 15.00 -75.58 6.25
CA VAL A 7 14.53 -74.37 6.88
C VAL A 7 13.19 -73.99 6.25
N SER A 8 12.19 -74.18 7.05
CA SER A 8 10.80 -73.83 6.79
C SER A 8 10.64 -72.32 6.60
N ARG A 9 10.05 -71.93 5.47
CA ARG A 9 9.61 -70.57 5.22
C ARG A 9 8.32 -70.31 5.98
N LEU A 10 8.38 -69.47 7.01
CA LEU A 10 7.19 -68.93 7.64
C LEU A 10 6.80 -67.62 6.95
N LEU A 11 5.76 -67.66 6.15
CA LEU A 11 5.10 -66.49 5.55
C LEU A 11 4.18 -65.88 6.64
N LEU A 12 4.56 -64.70 7.09
CA LEU A 12 3.67 -63.85 7.91
C LEU A 12 2.84 -62.97 6.95
N PRO A 13 1.53 -62.90 7.13
CA PRO A 13 0.71 -61.98 6.35
C PRO A 13 0.88 -60.58 6.87
N VAL A 14 1.26 -59.66 5.96
CA VAL A 14 1.28 -58.22 6.21
C VAL A 14 -0.18 -57.77 6.31
N CYS A 15 -0.61 -57.51 7.53
CA CYS A 15 -1.89 -56.92 7.82
C CYS A 15 -1.84 -55.44 7.44
N PHE A 16 -2.45 -55.07 6.33
CA PHE A 16 -2.65 -53.67 5.93
C PHE A 16 -3.65 -53.03 6.90
N MET A 17 -3.14 -52.37 7.91
CA MET A 17 -3.92 -51.41 8.69
C MET A 17 -4.11 -50.16 7.86
N ILE A 18 -5.26 -50.05 7.20
CA ILE A 18 -5.76 -48.79 6.66
C ILE A 18 -6.28 -47.99 7.84
N GLU A 19 -5.44 -47.15 8.40
CA GLU A 19 -5.91 -46.08 9.27
C GLU A 19 -6.66 -45.07 8.41
N ALA A 20 -7.98 -45.10 8.50
CA ALA A 20 -8.85 -44.04 8.02
C ALA A 20 -8.61 -42.78 8.89
N ALA A 21 -7.68 -41.93 8.48
CA ALA A 21 -7.57 -40.59 9.02
C ALA A 21 -8.86 -39.83 8.64
N LEU A 22 -9.78 -39.74 9.59
CA LEU A 22 -10.94 -38.85 9.53
C LEU A 22 -10.39 -37.42 9.52
N ILE A 23 -10.21 -36.82 8.33
CA ILE A 23 -9.93 -35.40 8.19
C ILE A 23 -11.20 -34.67 8.63
N LEU A 24 -11.23 -34.24 9.89
CA LEU A 24 -12.15 -33.20 10.36
C LEU A 24 -11.83 -31.93 9.53
N GLN A 25 -12.55 -31.75 8.43
CA GLN A 25 -12.64 -30.47 7.76
C GLN A 25 -13.42 -29.54 8.69
N GLY A 26 -12.68 -28.96 9.66
CA GLY A 26 -13.15 -27.80 10.37
C GLY A 26 -13.42 -26.70 9.34
N CYS A 27 -14.68 -26.29 9.21
CA CYS A 27 -15.05 -25.03 8.59
C CYS A 27 -14.39 -23.89 9.38
N ALA A 28 -13.10 -23.68 9.13
CA ALA A 28 -12.49 -22.40 9.42
C ALA A 28 -13.14 -21.43 8.43
N SER A 29 -14.08 -20.63 8.91
CA SER A 29 -14.48 -19.37 8.29
C SER A 29 -13.23 -18.48 8.22
N GLY A 30 -12.35 -18.82 7.30
CA GLY A 30 -11.15 -18.07 7.04
C GLY A 30 -11.57 -16.68 6.61
N ARG A 31 -11.46 -15.70 7.51
CA ARG A 31 -11.28 -14.33 7.09
C ARG A 31 -10.11 -14.38 6.12
N ARG A 32 -10.40 -14.31 4.82
CA ARG A 32 -9.37 -14.10 3.81
C ARG A 32 -8.57 -12.91 4.33
N ALA A 33 -7.30 -13.14 4.69
CA ALA A 33 -6.37 -12.06 4.93
C ALA A 33 -6.41 -11.21 3.66
N VAL A 34 -6.94 -9.99 3.77
CA VAL A 34 -6.93 -9.05 2.64
C VAL A 34 -5.47 -8.73 2.43
N GLU A 35 -4.90 -9.24 1.33
CA GLU A 35 -3.52 -8.93 0.96
C GLU A 35 -3.36 -7.41 0.93
N PRO A 36 -2.30 -6.88 1.57
CA PRO A 36 -2.09 -5.43 1.63
C PRO A 36 -2.05 -4.87 0.22
N SER A 37 -2.91 -3.90 -0.07
CA SER A 37 -2.92 -3.20 -1.36
C SER A 37 -1.73 -2.22 -1.39
N VAL A 38 -0.58 -2.70 -1.82
CA VAL A 38 0.66 -1.92 -1.88
C VAL A 38 0.72 -0.96 -3.06
N MET A 39 -0.01 -1.25 -4.14
CA MET A 39 -0.07 -0.38 -5.31
C MET A 39 -1.08 0.75 -5.07
N PRO A 40 -0.65 2.04 -5.15
CA PRO A 40 -1.55 3.17 -5.01
C PRO A 40 -2.69 3.11 -6.04
N ARG A 41 -3.94 3.36 -5.60
CA ARG A 41 -5.11 3.37 -6.48
C ARG A 41 -6.16 4.36 -5.99
N GLY A 42 -6.80 5.03 -6.95
CA GLY A 42 -7.92 5.95 -6.73
C GLY A 42 -7.49 7.32 -6.21
N TRP A 43 -8.47 8.20 -6.09
CA TRP A 43 -8.28 9.59 -5.76
C TRP A 43 -7.90 9.78 -4.28
N PRO A 44 -6.84 10.57 -3.97
CA PRO A 44 -6.46 10.89 -2.60
C PRO A 44 -7.38 11.93 -1.95
N VAL A 45 -8.23 12.58 -2.73
CA VAL A 45 -9.30 13.51 -2.32
C VAL A 45 -10.59 13.12 -3.03
N PRO A 46 -11.81 13.48 -2.55
CA PRO A 46 -13.05 13.14 -3.23
C PRO A 46 -13.05 13.68 -4.67
N TYR A 47 -13.30 12.80 -5.66
CA TYR A 47 -13.16 13.12 -7.09
C TYR A 47 -14.24 14.11 -7.59
N ASP A 48 -15.39 14.11 -6.95
CA ASP A 48 -16.54 14.96 -7.26
C ASP A 48 -16.32 16.45 -6.97
N ILE A 49 -15.34 16.75 -6.11
CA ILE A 49 -14.97 18.12 -5.72
C ILE A 49 -13.54 18.50 -6.09
N ALA A 50 -12.74 17.54 -6.57
CA ALA A 50 -11.34 17.75 -6.93
C ALA A 50 -11.18 18.03 -8.42
N GLN A 51 -10.37 19.04 -8.75
CA GLN A 51 -10.02 19.37 -10.13
C GLN A 51 -8.50 19.29 -10.32
N VAL A 52 -8.06 18.71 -11.44
CA VAL A 52 -6.64 18.74 -11.79
C VAL A 52 -6.27 20.16 -12.19
N SER A 53 -5.52 20.84 -11.32
CA SER A 53 -5.05 22.21 -11.55
C SER A 53 -3.67 22.28 -12.20
N SER A 54 -2.83 21.24 -12.03
CA SER A 54 -1.54 21.13 -12.71
C SER A 54 -1.18 19.64 -12.91
N PRO A 55 -0.96 19.20 -14.17
CA PRO A 55 -0.66 17.82 -14.46
C PRO A 55 0.80 17.47 -14.14
N PHE A 56 1.07 16.16 -14.02
CA PHE A 56 2.42 15.62 -14.00
C PHE A 56 3.20 16.02 -15.26
N GLY A 57 4.47 16.38 -15.11
CA GLY A 57 5.35 16.77 -16.20
C GLY A 57 5.16 18.21 -16.70
N ALA A 58 4.21 18.99 -16.16
CA ALA A 58 4.05 20.41 -16.47
C ALA A 58 5.35 21.17 -16.23
N GLN A 59 5.70 22.10 -17.13
CA GLN A 59 6.91 22.90 -17.03
C GLN A 59 6.85 23.86 -15.84
N ARG A 60 7.90 23.87 -15.01
CA ARG A 60 8.06 24.75 -13.85
C ARG A 60 9.46 25.38 -13.85
N GLY A 61 9.60 26.48 -14.59
CA GLY A 61 10.93 27.07 -14.83
C GLY A 61 11.85 26.06 -15.53
N SER A 62 13.00 25.74 -14.93
CA SER A 62 13.97 24.76 -15.45
C SER A 62 13.61 23.31 -15.09
N SER A 63 12.61 23.07 -14.26
CA SER A 63 12.20 21.73 -13.81
C SER A 63 10.84 21.31 -14.36
N ARG A 64 10.48 20.04 -14.15
CA ARG A 64 9.16 19.50 -14.45
C ARG A 64 8.42 19.14 -13.16
N HIS A 65 7.10 19.28 -13.19
CA HIS A 65 6.22 18.91 -12.09
C HIS A 65 6.28 17.40 -11.81
N GLN A 66 6.72 17.01 -10.61
CA GLN A 66 6.94 15.61 -10.22
C GLN A 66 5.67 14.93 -9.67
N GLY A 67 4.55 15.63 -9.65
CA GLY A 67 3.29 15.14 -9.11
C GLY A 67 2.07 15.62 -9.90
N LEU A 68 0.95 15.50 -9.26
CA LEU A 68 -0.35 15.96 -9.74
C LEU A 68 -0.92 16.95 -8.71
N ASP A 69 -1.29 18.15 -9.12
CA ASP A 69 -1.96 19.09 -8.24
C ASP A 69 -3.47 18.98 -8.39
N LEU A 70 -4.12 18.70 -7.27
CA LEU A 70 -5.57 18.53 -7.15
C LEU A 70 -6.15 19.70 -6.35
N SER A 71 -6.73 20.67 -7.03
CA SER A 71 -7.46 21.78 -6.41
C SER A 71 -8.70 21.25 -5.70
N ALA A 72 -8.86 21.63 -4.44
CA ALA A 72 -10.04 21.27 -3.64
C ALA A 72 -10.20 22.30 -2.50
N PRO A 73 -11.40 22.44 -1.90
CA PRO A 73 -11.64 23.35 -0.80
C PRO A 73 -10.72 23.12 0.38
N LYS A 74 -10.35 24.22 1.09
CA LYS A 74 -9.55 24.14 2.32
C LYS A 74 -10.18 23.19 3.33
N GLY A 75 -9.39 22.25 3.85
CA GLY A 75 -9.86 21.32 4.86
C GLY A 75 -10.49 20.02 4.31
N THR A 76 -10.60 19.86 3.00
CA THR A 76 -11.00 18.61 2.36
C THR A 76 -10.15 17.46 2.89
N PRO A 77 -10.74 16.32 3.31
CA PRO A 77 -9.99 15.16 3.77
C PRO A 77 -9.06 14.60 2.69
N VAL A 78 -7.81 14.36 3.06
CA VAL A 78 -6.82 13.67 2.22
C VAL A 78 -6.69 12.23 2.72
N ARG A 79 -6.84 11.27 1.81
CA ARG A 79 -6.84 9.84 2.11
C ARG A 79 -5.64 9.13 1.49
N ALA A 80 -5.13 8.14 2.20
CA ALA A 80 -4.11 7.25 1.66
C ALA A 80 -4.66 6.41 0.51
N THR A 81 -3.88 6.27 -0.56
CA THR A 81 -4.28 5.55 -1.79
C THR A 81 -3.85 4.08 -1.81
N ALA A 82 -3.05 3.65 -0.83
CA ALA A 82 -2.67 2.25 -0.61
C ALA A 82 -2.40 2.00 0.88
N ASP A 83 -2.30 0.73 1.26
CA ASP A 83 -1.81 0.32 2.57
C ASP A 83 -0.32 0.63 2.70
N GLY A 84 0.19 0.83 3.91
CA GLY A 84 1.62 1.11 4.10
C GLY A 84 1.98 1.63 5.48
N ARG A 85 3.15 2.27 5.55
CA ARG A 85 3.67 2.87 6.77
C ARG A 85 4.12 4.31 6.51
N VAL A 86 3.77 5.22 7.39
CA VAL A 86 4.24 6.62 7.33
C VAL A 86 5.74 6.65 7.62
N ILE A 87 6.54 7.08 6.65
CA ILE A 87 7.98 7.27 6.80
C ILE A 87 8.35 8.72 7.10
N PHE A 88 7.47 9.66 6.75
CA PHE A 88 7.62 11.08 7.08
C PHE A 88 6.27 11.74 7.35
N ALA A 89 6.19 12.59 8.37
CA ALA A 89 5.04 13.43 8.69
C ALA A 89 5.54 14.71 9.37
N GLY A 90 5.51 15.83 8.65
CA GLY A 90 6.08 17.08 9.15
C GLY A 90 6.15 18.21 8.11
N ARG A 91 6.97 19.25 8.36
CA ARG A 91 7.26 20.30 7.41
C ARG A 91 8.52 19.97 6.61
N ALA A 92 8.48 20.20 5.29
CA ALA A 92 9.58 19.92 4.36
C ALA A 92 9.64 20.99 3.27
N GLY A 93 10.44 22.02 3.45
CA GLY A 93 10.73 23.06 2.46
C GLY A 93 9.48 23.53 1.69
N ASP A 94 9.57 23.50 0.37
CA ASP A 94 8.51 23.92 -0.57
C ASP A 94 7.24 23.08 -0.47
N PHE A 95 7.32 21.82 -0.08
CA PHE A 95 6.14 20.96 0.16
C PHE A 95 5.27 21.44 1.33
N GLY A 96 5.80 22.28 2.22
CA GLY A 96 5.09 22.69 3.42
C GLY A 96 4.83 21.52 4.35
N ARG A 97 3.58 21.29 4.78
CA ARG A 97 3.20 20.09 5.53
C ARG A 97 3.06 18.92 4.58
N LEU A 98 3.85 17.89 4.83
CA LEU A 98 4.04 16.72 3.99
C LEU A 98 3.81 15.44 4.81
N VAL A 99 3.10 14.50 4.22
CA VAL A 99 3.07 13.08 4.64
C VAL A 99 3.66 12.25 3.51
N VAL A 100 4.56 11.33 3.87
CA VAL A 100 5.14 10.33 2.95
C VAL A 100 4.83 8.94 3.49
N ILE A 101 4.28 8.09 2.64
CA ILE A 101 3.91 6.71 2.97
C ILE A 101 4.70 5.76 2.08
N ASP A 102 5.42 4.84 2.69
CA ASP A 102 6.01 3.68 2.04
C ASP A 102 4.99 2.54 2.01
N HIS A 103 4.74 2.03 0.81
CA HIS A 103 3.76 0.97 0.57
C HIS A 103 4.42 -0.41 0.37
N GLY A 104 5.76 -0.46 0.34
CA GLY A 104 6.50 -1.65 -0.08
C GLY A 104 6.57 -1.80 -1.61
N ASN A 105 7.30 -2.82 -2.05
CA ASN A 105 7.55 -3.10 -3.48
C ASN A 105 8.05 -1.89 -4.29
N GLY A 106 8.72 -0.93 -3.61
CA GLY A 106 9.26 0.28 -4.20
C GLY A 106 8.24 1.42 -4.41
N TYR A 107 6.98 1.24 -4.02
CA TYR A 107 5.99 2.31 -4.10
C TYR A 107 6.05 3.23 -2.89
N GLU A 108 6.07 4.54 -3.16
CA GLU A 108 5.96 5.61 -2.17
C GLU A 108 4.93 6.62 -2.65
N THR A 109 4.12 7.18 -1.74
CA THR A 109 3.25 8.32 -2.04
C THR A 109 3.54 9.50 -1.16
N ARG A 110 3.40 10.70 -1.73
CA ARG A 110 3.62 11.99 -1.07
C ARG A 110 2.37 12.85 -1.16
N TYR A 111 2.02 13.46 -0.03
CA TYR A 111 0.84 14.30 0.13
C TYR A 111 1.29 15.63 0.74
N ALA A 112 1.35 16.68 -0.06
CA ALA A 112 1.93 17.97 0.32
C ALA A 112 0.93 19.13 0.37
N HIS A 113 1.40 20.28 0.81
CA HIS A 113 0.67 21.53 1.02
C HIS A 113 -0.48 21.41 2.03
N LEU A 114 -0.42 20.42 2.91
CA LEU A 114 -1.49 20.12 3.86
C LEU A 114 -1.77 21.27 4.84
N LYS A 115 -3.04 21.42 5.24
CA LYS A 115 -3.46 22.28 6.35
C LYS A 115 -3.12 21.66 7.70
N SER A 116 -3.38 20.35 7.84
CA SER A 116 -3.08 19.56 9.03
C SER A 116 -2.58 18.18 8.62
N ILE A 117 -1.82 17.55 9.52
CA ILE A 117 -1.36 16.18 9.42
C ILE A 117 -2.05 15.43 10.56
N ASP A 118 -2.77 14.36 10.23
CA ASP A 118 -3.60 13.61 11.17
C ASP A 118 -2.97 12.24 11.52
N VAL A 119 -1.71 12.01 11.12
CA VAL A 119 -0.93 10.78 11.36
C VAL A 119 0.51 11.10 11.74
N GLY A 120 1.17 10.19 12.46
CA GLY A 120 2.58 10.32 12.86
C GLY A 120 3.50 9.39 12.08
N LYS A 121 4.81 9.70 12.07
CA LYS A 121 5.85 8.80 11.54
C LYS A 121 5.78 7.44 12.22
N GLY A 122 5.90 6.35 11.47
CA GLY A 122 5.81 4.97 11.95
C GLY A 122 4.39 4.40 11.97
N ALA A 123 3.34 5.22 11.81
CA ALA A 123 1.95 4.74 11.81
C ALA A 123 1.69 3.77 10.65
N LYS A 124 1.00 2.66 10.94
CA LYS A 124 0.43 1.78 9.93
C LYS A 124 -0.81 2.44 9.33
N ILE A 125 -0.90 2.41 8.02
CA ILE A 125 -1.98 3.02 7.25
C ILE A 125 -2.69 1.94 6.44
N THR A 126 -4.01 1.99 6.45
CA THR A 126 -4.85 1.27 5.51
C THR A 126 -5.33 2.23 4.43
N ARG A 127 -5.49 1.75 3.21
CA ARG A 127 -6.06 2.51 2.10
C ARG A 127 -7.39 3.15 2.50
N GLY A 128 -7.59 4.41 2.10
CA GLY A 128 -8.78 5.18 2.45
C GLY A 128 -8.73 5.90 3.80
N LYS A 129 -7.76 5.59 4.68
CA LYS A 129 -7.57 6.30 5.94
C LYS A 129 -7.27 7.78 5.69
N VAL A 130 -7.96 8.67 6.42
CA VAL A 130 -7.63 10.10 6.41
C VAL A 130 -6.28 10.31 7.08
N ILE A 131 -5.37 11.02 6.38
CA ILE A 131 -3.98 11.26 6.81
C ILE A 131 -3.67 12.73 7.01
N GLY A 132 -4.59 13.61 6.59
CA GLY A 132 -4.47 15.05 6.70
C GLY A 132 -5.58 15.76 5.94
N ARG A 133 -5.43 17.07 5.77
CA ARG A 133 -6.45 17.90 5.10
C ARG A 133 -5.80 18.86 4.11
N VAL A 134 -6.48 19.12 2.99
CA VAL A 134 -6.06 20.06 1.96
C VAL A 134 -5.79 21.44 2.56
N GLY A 135 -4.68 22.02 2.17
CA GLY A 135 -4.23 23.32 2.65
C GLY A 135 -3.56 24.18 1.57
N LYS A 136 -2.71 25.08 2.05
CA LYS A 136 -1.89 25.98 1.25
C LYS A 136 -0.56 26.24 1.97
N SER A 137 0.07 25.21 2.54
CA SER A 137 1.34 25.36 3.24
C SER A 137 2.52 25.21 2.29
N GLY A 138 3.67 25.79 2.62
CA GLY A 138 4.85 25.80 1.76
C GLY A 138 4.70 26.71 0.54
N ASN A 139 5.30 26.32 -0.57
CA ASN A 139 5.28 27.11 -1.82
C ASN A 139 4.03 26.78 -2.66
N ALA A 140 2.84 27.17 -2.16
CA ALA A 140 1.57 26.95 -2.83
C ALA A 140 0.86 28.28 -3.11
N THR A 141 0.33 28.47 -4.32
CA THR A 141 -0.38 29.69 -4.73
C THR A 141 -1.88 29.66 -4.39
N GLY A 142 -2.46 28.47 -4.25
CA GLY A 142 -3.87 28.25 -3.93
C GLY A 142 -4.09 27.02 -3.04
N TYR A 143 -5.34 26.76 -2.66
CA TYR A 143 -5.69 25.52 -1.94
C TYR A 143 -5.70 24.35 -2.91
N HIS A 144 -4.76 23.41 -2.72
CA HIS A 144 -4.68 22.17 -3.47
C HIS A 144 -3.91 21.11 -2.67
N LEU A 145 -4.04 19.86 -3.07
CA LEU A 145 -3.16 18.79 -2.71
C LEU A 145 -2.13 18.61 -3.82
N HIS A 146 -0.84 18.71 -3.52
CA HIS A 146 0.20 18.18 -4.38
C HIS A 146 0.41 16.70 -4.05
N TYR A 147 0.17 15.83 -5.03
CA TYR A 147 0.21 14.37 -4.87
C TYR A 147 1.25 13.75 -5.79
N GLU A 148 2.20 13.00 -5.21
CA GLU A 148 3.19 12.23 -5.98
C GLU A 148 3.01 10.72 -5.73
N ILE A 149 3.26 9.95 -6.77
CA ILE A 149 3.58 8.52 -6.68
C ILE A 149 5.01 8.34 -7.16
N ARG A 150 5.80 7.58 -6.40
CA ARG A 150 7.15 7.21 -6.78
C ARG A 150 7.26 5.69 -6.84
N LEU A 151 7.96 5.20 -7.85
CA LEU A 151 8.33 3.81 -7.99
C LEU A 151 9.86 3.73 -7.99
N GLN A 152 10.43 3.03 -7.01
CA GLN A 152 11.88 2.94 -6.81
C GLN A 152 12.56 4.33 -6.79
N GLY A 153 11.93 5.28 -6.08
CA GLY A 153 12.42 6.65 -5.94
C GLY A 153 12.14 7.58 -7.14
N THR A 154 11.75 7.04 -8.30
CA THR A 154 11.45 7.82 -9.50
C THR A 154 9.98 8.26 -9.52
N PRO A 155 9.68 9.56 -9.71
CA PRO A 155 8.32 10.04 -9.87
C PRO A 155 7.64 9.43 -11.10
N VAL A 156 6.42 8.94 -10.94
CA VAL A 156 5.59 8.41 -12.03
C VAL A 156 4.28 9.20 -12.11
N ASN A 157 3.63 9.19 -13.28
CA ASN A 157 2.41 9.96 -13.48
C ASN A 157 1.26 9.40 -12.61
N PRO A 158 0.80 10.16 -11.58
CA PRO A 158 -0.25 9.67 -10.69
C PRO A 158 -1.58 9.40 -11.40
N ARG A 159 -1.83 10.05 -12.54
CA ARG A 159 -3.09 9.90 -13.29
C ARG A 159 -3.34 8.48 -13.78
N SER A 160 -2.28 7.68 -13.95
CA SER A 160 -2.37 6.27 -14.33
C SER A 160 -2.88 5.37 -13.20
N PHE A 161 -3.02 5.89 -11.99
CA PHE A 161 -3.41 5.16 -10.78
C PHE A 161 -4.75 5.65 -10.18
N LEU A 162 -5.39 6.67 -10.77
CA LEU A 162 -6.64 7.27 -10.30
C LEU A 162 -7.88 6.52 -10.78
#